data_bc21db34023d3e7b3cc20f3e9a3c88a5
#
_entry.id   bc21db34023d3e7b3cc20f3e9a3c88a5
#
_cell.length_a   1.000
_cell.length_b   1.000
_cell.length_c   1.000
_cell.angle_alpha   90.00
_cell.angle_beta   90.00
_cell.angle_gamma   90.00
#
_symmetry.space_group_name_H-M   'P 1'
#
loop_
_entity.id
_entity.type
_entity.pdbx_description
1 polymer ?
#
loop_
_entity_poly.entity_id
_entity_poly.type
_entity_poly.pdbx_seq_one_letter_code
_entity_poly.pdbx_strand_id
1 'polypeptide(L)'
;FLKLIKEFNAKGKIIATICSAALPLGKSGVLKNRKATTYHLKNAYWQKKLKEFGVNVVNEPIVVDGNIITSYCPATAPNVAFELLKILTSEEEMAVIKKAMGF
;
A
#
# COMPACT_ATOMS: atom_id res chain seq x y z
N PHE A 1 16.44 6.08 4.04
CA PHE A 1 15.06 5.59 3.96
C PHE A 1 14.71 5.02 2.58
N LEU A 2 14.99 5.75 1.51
CA LEU A 2 14.75 5.26 0.15
C LEU A 2 15.58 4.01 -0.16
N LYS A 3 16.79 3.94 0.36
CA LYS A 3 17.66 2.78 0.22
C LYS A 3 17.05 1.55 0.90
N LEU A 4 16.48 1.71 2.10
CA LEU A 4 15.82 0.64 2.82
C LEU A 4 14.61 0.10 2.04
N ILE A 5 13.82 0.99 1.45
CA ILE A 5 12.68 0.62 0.60
C ILE A 5 13.15 -0.26 -0.57
N LYS A 6 14.20 0.16 -1.25
CA LYS A 6 14.77 -0.60 -2.38
C LYS A 6 15.27 -1.97 -1.94
N GLU A 7 15.93 -2.05 -0.79
CA GLU A 7 16.43 -3.32 -0.24
C GLU A 7 15.30 -4.28 0.09
N PHE A 8 14.24 -3.79 0.73
CA PHE A 8 13.06 -4.60 1.06
C PHE A 8 12.40 -5.13 -0.21
N ASN A 9 12.23 -4.27 -1.20
CA ASN A 9 11.61 -4.68 -2.46
C ASN A 9 12.49 -5.70 -3.20
N ALA A 10 13.79 -5.50 -3.24
CA ALA A 10 14.72 -6.42 -3.90
C ALA A 10 14.69 -7.82 -3.27
N LYS A 11 14.42 -7.91 -1.97
CA LYS A 11 14.30 -9.18 -1.25
C LYS A 11 12.88 -9.76 -1.28
N GLY A 12 11.96 -9.13 -2.00
CA GLY A 12 10.55 -9.56 -2.07
C GLY A 12 9.78 -9.41 -0.77
N LYS A 13 10.27 -8.59 0.16
CA LYS A 13 9.59 -8.37 1.44
C LYS A 13 8.38 -7.47 1.26
N ILE A 14 7.41 -7.62 2.17
CA ILE A 14 6.16 -6.86 2.12
C ILE A 14 6.41 -5.42 2.53
N ILE A 15 5.87 -4.49 1.74
CA ILE A 15 5.86 -3.06 2.06
C ILE A 15 4.42 -2.58 2.04
N ALA A 16 3.97 -1.95 3.10
CA ALA A 16 2.62 -1.43 3.20
C ALA A 16 2.64 0.05 3.56
N THR A 17 1.80 0.84 2.91
CA THR A 17 1.68 2.27 3.18
C THR A 17 0.23 2.70 3.31
N ILE A 18 0.02 3.75 4.08
CA ILE A 18 -1.27 4.40 4.26
C ILE A 18 -1.10 5.89 3.95
N CYS A 19 -2.06 6.45 3.25
CA CYS A 19 -2.12 7.88 2.95
C CYS A 19 -0.95 8.33 2.07
N SER A 20 -0.31 9.44 2.40
CA SER A 20 0.78 10.02 1.60
C SER A 20 2.11 9.26 1.70
N ALA A 21 2.19 8.23 2.53
CA ALA A 21 3.42 7.44 2.68
C ALA A 21 3.82 6.70 1.39
N ALA A 22 2.92 6.58 0.42
CA ALA A 22 3.25 6.01 -0.88
C ALA A 22 4.21 6.90 -1.70
N LEU A 23 4.29 8.19 -1.39
CA LEU A 23 5.16 9.14 -2.11
C LEU A 23 6.64 8.75 -2.02
N PRO A 24 7.20 8.46 -0.83
CA PRO A 24 8.56 7.94 -0.75
C PRO A 24 8.79 6.66 -1.56
N LEU A 25 7.80 5.78 -1.61
CA LEU A 25 7.87 4.57 -2.44
C LEU A 25 7.97 4.95 -3.93
N GLY A 26 7.17 5.90 -4.37
CA GLY A 26 7.23 6.40 -5.74
C GLY A 26 8.59 7.01 -6.05
N LYS A 27 9.10 7.84 -5.14
CA LYS A 27 10.40 8.48 -5.29
C LYS A 27 11.55 7.47 -5.34
N SER A 28 11.44 6.36 -4.62
CA SER A 28 12.46 5.31 -4.62
C SER A 28 12.55 4.54 -5.94
N GLY A 29 11.51 4.58 -6.76
CA GLY A 29 11.43 3.84 -8.02
C GLY A 29 10.82 2.45 -7.91
N VAL A 30 10.53 1.95 -6.71
CA VAL A 30 9.99 0.58 -6.54
C VAL A 30 8.55 0.44 -7.06
N LEU A 31 7.83 1.54 -7.23
CA LEU A 31 6.47 1.54 -7.77
C LEU A 31 6.40 1.81 -9.27
N LYS A 32 7.52 2.03 -9.93
CA LYS A 32 7.52 2.33 -11.37
C LYS A 32 6.85 1.19 -12.15
N ASN A 33 5.86 1.55 -12.98
CA ASN A 33 5.04 0.62 -13.77
C ASN A 33 4.20 -0.33 -12.92
N ARG A 34 4.04 -0.07 -11.62
CA ARG A 34 3.21 -0.87 -10.73
C ARG A 34 1.93 -0.12 -10.38
N LYS A 35 0.91 -0.86 -9.96
CA LYS A 35 -0.35 -0.27 -9.50
C LYS A 35 -0.19 0.16 -8.05
N ALA A 36 -0.67 1.37 -7.73
CA ALA A 36 -0.64 1.89 -6.36
C ALA A 36 -1.68 2.98 -6.20
N THR A 37 -1.95 3.33 -4.95
CA THR A 37 -2.78 4.46 -4.60
C THR A 37 -2.13 5.27 -3.48
N THR A 38 -2.69 6.44 -3.21
CA THR A 38 -2.26 7.32 -2.12
C THR A 38 -3.43 8.21 -1.72
N TYR A 39 -3.20 9.15 -0.81
CA TYR A 39 -4.24 10.05 -0.33
C TYR A 39 -4.97 10.71 -1.50
N HIS A 40 -6.29 10.60 -1.51
CA HIS A 40 -7.13 10.91 -2.67
C HIS A 40 -7.86 12.26 -2.58
N LEU A 41 -7.92 12.88 -1.40
CA LEU A 41 -8.60 14.14 -1.20
C LEU A 41 -7.74 15.33 -1.63
N LYS A 42 -8.24 16.55 -1.44
CA LYS A 42 -7.57 17.80 -1.86
C LYS A 42 -7.26 17.83 -3.35
N ASN A 43 -8.30 17.62 -4.16
CA ASN A 43 -8.21 17.65 -5.63
C ASN A 43 -7.25 16.61 -6.21
N ALA A 44 -7.11 15.48 -5.53
CA ALA A 44 -6.21 14.40 -5.96
C ALA A 44 -4.74 14.85 -6.11
N TYR A 45 -4.32 15.87 -5.36
CA TYR A 45 -2.98 16.43 -5.43
C TYR A 45 -1.90 15.35 -5.26
N TRP A 46 -2.02 14.49 -4.24
CA TRP A 46 -1.04 13.46 -3.96
C TRP A 46 -1.06 12.34 -5.00
N GLN A 47 -2.23 12.01 -5.55
CA GLN A 47 -2.33 11.04 -6.64
C GLN A 47 -1.62 11.55 -7.90
N LYS A 48 -1.76 12.83 -8.22
CA LYS A 48 -1.05 13.45 -9.34
C LYS A 48 0.46 13.43 -9.12
N LYS A 49 0.91 13.71 -7.90
CA LYS A 49 2.33 13.63 -7.54
C LYS A 49 2.88 12.23 -7.69
N LEU A 50 2.14 11.23 -7.21
CA LEU A 50 2.55 9.83 -7.33
C LEU A 50 2.68 9.42 -8.80
N LYS A 51 1.76 9.85 -9.63
CA LYS A 51 1.78 9.57 -11.07
C LYS A 51 3.03 10.11 -11.76
N GLU A 52 3.57 11.23 -11.30
CA GLU A 52 4.79 11.82 -11.84
C GLU A 52 6.00 10.89 -11.72
N PHE A 53 5.98 9.94 -10.79
CA PHE A 53 7.04 8.95 -10.61
C PHE A 53 6.90 7.71 -11.52
N GLY A 54 5.98 7.74 -12.49
CA GLY A 54 5.76 6.60 -13.39
C GLY A 54 4.91 5.50 -12.78
N VAL A 55 4.14 5.81 -11.75
CA VAL A 55 3.25 4.87 -11.06
C VAL A 55 1.92 4.81 -11.80
N ASN A 56 1.38 3.61 -11.93
CA ASN A 56 0.02 3.39 -12.45
C ASN A 56 -0.97 3.61 -11.30
N VAL A 57 -1.39 4.86 -11.09
CA VAL A 57 -2.25 5.24 -9.97
C VAL A 57 -3.67 4.76 -10.19
N VAL A 58 -4.19 4.02 -9.21
CA VAL A 58 -5.55 3.48 -9.21
C VAL A 58 -6.34 4.18 -8.11
N ASN A 59 -7.52 4.70 -8.45
CA ASN A 59 -8.37 5.41 -7.49
C ASN A 59 -9.25 4.43 -6.70
N GLU A 60 -8.60 3.61 -5.88
CA GLU A 60 -9.24 2.59 -5.03
C GLU A 60 -8.78 2.76 -3.59
N PRO A 61 -9.61 2.39 -2.59
CA PRO A 61 -9.23 2.55 -1.17
C PRO A 61 -7.95 1.81 -0.78
N ILE A 62 -7.72 0.65 -1.36
CA ILE A 62 -6.55 -0.17 -1.11
C ILE A 62 -6.13 -0.85 -2.43
N VAL A 63 -4.84 -0.89 -2.68
CA VAL A 63 -4.27 -1.54 -3.87
C VAL A 63 -3.17 -2.48 -3.43
N VAL A 64 -3.28 -3.73 -3.83
CA VAL A 64 -2.26 -4.76 -3.59
C VAL A 64 -1.63 -5.11 -4.93
N ASP A 65 -0.34 -4.87 -5.07
CA ASP A 65 0.42 -5.24 -6.26
C ASP A 65 1.67 -5.98 -5.85
N GLY A 66 1.64 -7.31 -5.96
CA GLY A 66 2.73 -8.16 -5.52
C GLY A 66 2.99 -8.00 -4.01
N ASN A 67 4.19 -7.59 -3.68
CA ASN A 67 4.63 -7.40 -2.30
C ASN A 67 4.34 -6.00 -1.73
N ILE A 68 3.64 -5.13 -2.48
CA ILE A 68 3.40 -3.76 -2.04
C ILE A 68 1.91 -3.50 -1.90
N ILE A 69 1.53 -2.98 -0.72
CA ILE A 69 0.16 -2.58 -0.39
C ILE A 69 0.17 -1.07 -0.20
N THR A 70 -0.72 -0.38 -0.90
CA THR A 70 -0.92 1.06 -0.73
C THR A 70 -2.38 1.35 -0.44
N SER A 71 -2.67 2.44 0.26
CA SER A 71 -4.04 2.79 0.62
C SER A 71 -4.26 4.30 0.71
N TYR A 72 -5.51 4.74 0.63
CA TYR A 72 -5.93 6.13 0.55
C TYR A 72 -5.61 6.95 1.81
N CYS A 73 -6.06 6.47 2.96
CA CYS A 73 -6.21 7.32 4.14
C CYS A 73 -6.28 6.47 5.41
N PRO A 74 -6.21 7.10 6.59
CA PRO A 74 -6.28 6.36 7.86
C PRO A 74 -7.49 5.46 8.02
N ALA A 75 -8.62 5.79 7.40
CA ALA A 75 -9.82 4.96 7.47
C ALA A 75 -9.62 3.56 6.87
N THR A 76 -8.62 3.37 6.01
CA THR A 76 -8.30 2.08 5.41
C THR A 76 -7.31 1.26 6.24
N ALA A 77 -6.84 1.77 7.37
CA ALA A 77 -5.85 1.08 8.20
C ALA A 77 -6.26 -0.35 8.59
N PRO A 78 -7.50 -0.62 9.02
CA PRO A 78 -7.92 -2.00 9.30
C PRO A 78 -7.79 -2.92 8.08
N ASN A 79 -8.14 -2.42 6.90
CA ASN A 79 -8.05 -3.20 5.66
C ASN A 79 -6.60 -3.55 5.33
N VAL A 80 -5.67 -2.60 5.49
CA VAL A 80 -4.24 -2.84 5.30
C VAL A 80 -3.73 -3.88 6.29
N ALA A 81 -4.15 -3.76 7.57
CA ALA A 81 -3.77 -4.71 8.61
C ALA A 81 -4.25 -6.12 8.29
N PHE A 82 -5.48 -6.28 7.80
CA PHE A 82 -6.02 -7.59 7.43
C PHE A 82 -5.31 -8.19 6.21
N GLU A 83 -4.94 -7.36 5.23
CA GLU A 83 -4.15 -7.83 4.10
C GLU A 83 -2.76 -8.32 4.54
N LEU A 84 -2.10 -7.59 5.44
CA LEU A 84 -0.83 -8.01 6.02
C LEU A 84 -0.96 -9.31 6.77
N LEU A 85 -1.98 -9.45 7.61
CA LEU A 85 -2.23 -10.65 8.38
C LEU A 85 -2.46 -11.85 7.46
N LYS A 86 -3.25 -11.68 6.41
CA LYS A 86 -3.51 -12.70 5.41
C LYS A 86 -2.23 -13.17 4.72
N ILE A 87 -1.37 -12.24 4.33
CA ILE A 87 -0.11 -12.54 3.63
C ILE A 87 0.89 -13.24 4.56
N LEU A 88 0.99 -12.77 5.82
CA LEU A 88 1.96 -13.26 6.79
C LEU A 88 1.53 -14.56 7.46
N THR A 89 0.24 -14.89 7.43
CA THR A 89 -0.31 -16.13 8.00
C THR A 89 -1.10 -16.90 6.94
N SER A 90 -2.43 -16.73 6.92
CA SER A 90 -3.31 -17.34 5.93
C SER A 90 -4.62 -16.56 5.87
N GLU A 91 -5.41 -16.82 4.82
CA GLU A 91 -6.74 -16.24 4.69
C GLU A 91 -7.65 -16.74 5.82
N GLU A 92 -7.53 -17.99 6.23
CA GLU A 92 -8.32 -18.58 7.32
C GLU A 92 -8.02 -17.92 8.64
N GLU A 93 -6.74 -17.73 8.99
CA GLU A 93 -6.32 -17.05 10.22
C GLU A 93 -6.81 -15.60 10.22
N MET A 94 -6.69 -14.91 9.12
CA MET A 94 -7.16 -13.53 8.98
C MET A 94 -8.67 -13.46 9.22
N ALA A 95 -9.45 -14.36 8.63
CA ALA A 95 -10.91 -14.38 8.77
C ALA A 95 -11.34 -14.61 10.22
N VAL A 96 -10.66 -15.52 10.93
CA VAL A 96 -10.94 -15.81 12.35
C VAL A 96 -10.69 -14.57 13.20
N ILE A 97 -9.57 -13.93 13.04
CA ILE A 97 -9.18 -12.76 13.83
C ILE A 97 -10.07 -11.57 13.49
N LYS A 98 -10.34 -11.34 12.22
CA LYS A 98 -11.23 -10.27 11.74
C LYS A 98 -12.61 -10.38 12.40
N LYS A 99 -13.18 -11.57 12.43
CA LYS A 99 -14.48 -11.84 13.06
C LYS A 99 -14.42 -11.61 14.57
N ALA A 100 -13.36 -12.07 15.21
CA ALA A 100 -13.18 -11.90 16.66
C ALA A 100 -13.06 -10.41 17.04
N MET A 101 -12.58 -9.57 16.12
CA MET A 101 -12.48 -8.12 16.32
C MET A 101 -13.80 -7.38 16.02
N GLY A 102 -14.82 -8.07 15.56
CA GLY A 102 -16.13 -7.47 15.28
C GLY A 102 -16.30 -6.90 13.87
N PHE A 103 -15.44 -7.26 12.97
CA PHE A 103 -15.57 -6.82 11.56
C PHE A 103 -16.36 -7.80 10.72
#